data_f6e65e2879fd19b0f40927a8faffce6b
#
_entry.id   f6e65e2879fd19b0f40927a8faffce6b
#
_cell.length_a   1.000
_cell.length_b   1.000
_cell.length_c   1.000
_cell.angle_alpha   90.00
_cell.angle_beta   90.00
_cell.angle_gamma   90.00
#
_symmetry.space_group_name_H-M   'P 1'
#
loop_
_entity.id
_entity.type
_entity.pdbx_description
1 polymer ?
#
loop_
_entity_poly.entity_id
_entity_poly.type
_entity_poly.pdbx_seq_one_letter_code
_entity_poly.pdbx_strand_id
1 'polypeptide(L)'
;MSDHCSQYALSDSKDPAFRGTCTQDHDLICNRCEDLKAVLSETQKAIQESCFECQYDKEDALHRFQEATRAIQLWKSHQLRLVNQDNARIDVIECLDDSKVLLVQDWAMKFLPRQYRESQGEWFAKKGISWHITVAIRKKESELETQAFVHVVEKCIQDSPCVVQLMEHVLSTLKREHPEIKSAFYRQDNAGCYHAANTILACKDISQRSGIFIQQLDFSDPQGGKGACDRFAATMKNHVRSFVNEGNDVLTAEQFLSALTSRGGVSGARVSLVQGNSSSKTNVKWPGISKLNNFEFSSDGVRVWRAYQVGEGKFFPWSEFEGTFYPLYLSLSLTLPLPYCYSPPPPPQKKDFASIV
;
A
#
# COMPACT_ATOMS: atom_id res chain seq x y z
N MET A 1 -24.24 13.05 -13.10
CA MET A 1 -23.77 11.77 -13.72
C MET A 1 -23.58 10.74 -12.63
N SER A 2 -24.48 9.76 -12.53
CA SER A 2 -24.46 8.71 -11.50
C SER A 2 -23.16 7.88 -11.52
N ASP A 3 -22.75 7.44 -12.69
CA ASP A 3 -21.59 6.53 -12.87
C ASP A 3 -20.22 7.17 -12.58
N HIS A 4 -20.15 8.48 -12.35
CA HIS A 4 -18.93 9.23 -12.10
C HIS A 4 -18.89 9.86 -10.71
N CYS A 5 -19.95 9.73 -9.94
CA CYS A 5 -20.02 10.21 -8.57
C CYS A 5 -19.60 9.09 -7.60
N SER A 6 -18.50 9.26 -6.87
CA SER A 6 -18.01 8.26 -5.93
C SER A 6 -19.03 7.96 -4.83
N GLN A 7 -19.68 9.00 -4.28
CA GLN A 7 -20.70 8.85 -3.23
C GLN A 7 -21.91 8.03 -3.69
N TYR A 8 -22.32 8.18 -4.94
CA TYR A 8 -23.46 7.44 -5.49
C TYR A 8 -23.06 6.05 -5.98
N ALA A 9 -22.01 5.96 -6.81
CA ALA A 9 -21.66 4.71 -7.50
C ALA A 9 -20.93 3.70 -6.62
N LEU A 10 -20.28 4.14 -5.53
CA LEU A 10 -19.66 3.25 -4.54
C LEU A 10 -20.58 2.96 -3.34
N SER A 11 -21.79 3.52 -3.32
CA SER A 11 -22.79 3.32 -2.29
C SER A 11 -23.37 1.90 -2.35
N ASP A 12 -23.52 1.26 -1.20
CA ASP A 12 -24.23 -0.02 -1.10
C ASP A 12 -25.65 0.21 -0.63
N SER A 13 -26.62 0.08 -1.55
CA SER A 13 -28.05 0.25 -1.23
C SER A 13 -28.61 -0.80 -0.26
N LYS A 14 -27.90 -1.93 -0.10
CA LYS A 14 -28.34 -3.07 0.75
C LYS A 14 -27.83 -2.98 2.19
N ASP A 15 -26.79 -2.20 2.42
CA ASP A 15 -26.18 -2.04 3.74
C ASP A 15 -26.22 -0.57 4.18
N PRO A 16 -27.06 -0.19 5.15
CA PRO A 16 -27.20 1.19 5.61
C PRO A 16 -25.90 1.85 6.03
N ALA A 17 -24.96 1.09 6.63
CA ALA A 17 -23.68 1.61 7.07
C ALA A 17 -22.79 2.09 5.90
N PHE A 18 -22.97 1.53 4.72
CA PHE A 18 -22.21 1.86 3.51
C PHE A 18 -23.06 2.54 2.43
N ARG A 19 -24.22 3.03 2.82
CA ARG A 19 -25.10 3.81 1.94
C ARG A 19 -24.68 5.27 1.97
N GLY A 20 -24.05 5.71 0.89
CA GLY A 20 -23.70 7.12 0.70
C GLY A 20 -24.93 7.96 0.42
N THR A 21 -24.95 9.17 0.95
CA THR A 21 -25.91 10.22 0.58
C THR A 21 -25.20 11.20 -0.36
N CYS A 22 -25.83 11.50 -1.49
CA CYS A 22 -25.32 12.48 -2.42
C CYS A 22 -26.36 13.55 -2.68
N THR A 23 -25.98 14.81 -2.52
CA THR A 23 -26.84 15.98 -2.78
C THR A 23 -26.75 16.47 -4.23
N GLN A 24 -25.85 15.89 -5.04
CA GLN A 24 -25.69 16.26 -6.44
C GLN A 24 -26.81 15.67 -7.29
N ASP A 25 -27.23 16.44 -8.26
CA ASP A 25 -28.13 15.95 -9.29
C ASP A 25 -27.39 14.99 -10.24
N HIS A 26 -27.95 13.77 -10.43
CA HIS A 26 -27.38 12.72 -11.26
C HIS A 26 -28.05 12.59 -12.64
N ASP A 27 -28.92 13.52 -13.02
CA ASP A 27 -29.66 13.49 -14.28
C ASP A 27 -28.76 13.73 -15.51
N LEU A 28 -27.59 14.30 -15.30
CA LEU A 28 -26.61 14.47 -16.36
C LEU A 28 -26.09 13.12 -16.87
N ILE A 29 -26.17 12.95 -18.18
CA ILE A 29 -25.68 11.76 -18.90
C ILE A 29 -24.26 12.02 -19.42
N CYS A 30 -23.41 11.02 -19.32
CA CYS A 30 -22.08 11.07 -19.93
C CYS A 30 -22.15 10.51 -21.37
N ASN A 31 -22.00 11.36 -22.37
CA ASN A 31 -22.03 10.94 -23.78
C ASN A 31 -21.05 9.81 -24.07
N ARG A 32 -19.83 9.85 -23.49
CA ARG A 32 -18.83 8.78 -23.67
C ARG A 32 -19.26 7.43 -23.08
N CYS A 33 -20.01 7.45 -21.98
CA CYS A 33 -20.57 6.21 -21.42
C CYS A 33 -21.73 5.67 -22.27
N GLU A 34 -22.54 6.55 -22.85
CA GLU A 34 -23.61 6.14 -23.77
C GLU A 34 -23.05 5.63 -25.09
N ASP A 35 -22.03 6.28 -25.67
CA ASP A 35 -21.29 5.79 -26.85
C ASP A 35 -20.75 4.39 -26.59
N LEU A 36 -20.13 4.16 -25.43
CA LEU A 36 -19.62 2.83 -25.08
C LEU A 36 -20.73 1.78 -24.98
N LYS A 37 -21.89 2.13 -24.36
CA LYS A 37 -23.03 1.22 -24.26
C LYS A 37 -23.59 0.89 -25.66
N ALA A 38 -23.69 1.88 -26.56
CA ALA A 38 -24.14 1.70 -27.93
C ALA A 38 -23.22 0.76 -28.69
N VAL A 39 -21.91 1.02 -28.66
CA VAL A 39 -20.90 0.16 -29.34
C VAL A 39 -20.93 -1.28 -28.82
N LEU A 40 -21.05 -1.48 -27.49
CA LEU A 40 -21.16 -2.83 -26.92
C LEU A 40 -22.43 -3.54 -27.40
N SER A 41 -23.58 -2.81 -27.43
CA SER A 41 -24.83 -3.38 -27.90
C SER A 41 -24.78 -3.76 -29.39
N GLU A 42 -24.24 -2.88 -30.23
CA GLU A 42 -24.06 -3.13 -31.67
C GLU A 42 -23.10 -4.31 -31.92
N THR A 43 -22.00 -4.41 -31.16
CA THR A 43 -21.05 -5.51 -31.28
C THR A 43 -21.72 -6.85 -30.91
N GLN A 44 -22.48 -6.88 -29.83
CA GLN A 44 -23.20 -8.09 -29.43
C GLN A 44 -24.19 -8.53 -30.50
N LYS A 45 -24.93 -7.58 -31.05
CA LYS A 45 -25.90 -7.84 -32.14
C LYS A 45 -25.20 -8.36 -33.38
N ALA A 46 -24.09 -7.73 -33.79
CA ALA A 46 -23.29 -8.18 -34.92
C ALA A 46 -22.80 -9.61 -34.78
N ILE A 47 -22.31 -10.01 -33.59
CA ILE A 47 -21.91 -11.41 -33.33
C ILE A 47 -23.10 -12.36 -33.42
N GLN A 48 -24.28 -11.97 -32.92
CA GLN A 48 -25.47 -12.80 -32.95
C GLN A 48 -26.02 -13.01 -34.36
N GLU A 49 -25.94 -11.98 -35.23
CA GLU A 49 -26.44 -11.97 -36.59
C GLU A 49 -25.42 -12.50 -37.60
N SER A 50 -24.13 -12.55 -37.29
CA SER A 50 -23.09 -13.06 -38.17
C SER A 50 -23.21 -14.55 -38.41
N CYS A 51 -22.88 -14.95 -39.67
CA CYS A 51 -22.73 -16.36 -40.03
C CYS A 51 -21.33 -16.87 -39.62
N PHE A 52 -21.29 -17.91 -38.82
CA PHE A 52 -20.07 -18.60 -38.40
C PHE A 52 -19.99 -19.96 -39.11
N GLU A 53 -18.77 -20.46 -39.35
CA GLU A 53 -18.58 -21.77 -39.96
C GLU A 53 -19.12 -22.91 -39.12
N CYS A 54 -19.04 -22.78 -37.77
CA CYS A 54 -19.62 -23.73 -36.85
C CYS A 54 -20.23 -23.02 -35.64
N GLN A 55 -21.09 -23.72 -34.91
CA GLN A 55 -21.75 -23.23 -33.70
C GLN A 55 -20.74 -22.90 -32.58
N TYR A 56 -19.67 -23.67 -32.48
CA TYR A 56 -18.59 -23.46 -31.51
C TYR A 56 -17.92 -22.09 -31.66
N ASP A 57 -17.63 -21.66 -32.89
CA ASP A 57 -16.99 -20.35 -33.14
C ASP A 57 -17.89 -19.20 -32.71
N LYS A 58 -19.21 -19.35 -32.91
CA LYS A 58 -20.20 -18.36 -32.44
C LYS A 58 -20.24 -18.28 -30.91
N GLU A 59 -20.25 -19.41 -30.23
CA GLU A 59 -20.25 -19.49 -28.78
C GLU A 59 -18.96 -18.93 -28.17
N ASP A 60 -17.80 -19.23 -28.77
CA ASP A 60 -16.51 -18.67 -28.36
C ASP A 60 -16.48 -17.15 -28.55
N ALA A 61 -16.95 -16.63 -29.68
CA ALA A 61 -17.04 -15.20 -29.92
C ALA A 61 -17.94 -14.48 -28.90
N LEU A 62 -19.11 -15.05 -28.57
CA LEU A 62 -20.01 -14.52 -27.54
C LEU A 62 -19.38 -14.58 -26.13
N HIS A 63 -18.69 -15.64 -25.80
CA HIS A 63 -18.00 -15.80 -24.54
C HIS A 63 -16.88 -14.73 -24.38
N ARG A 64 -16.02 -14.59 -25.39
CA ARG A 64 -14.98 -13.55 -25.40
C ARG A 64 -15.56 -12.13 -25.28
N PHE A 65 -16.66 -11.86 -25.95
CA PHE A 65 -17.35 -10.58 -25.85
C PHE A 65 -17.87 -10.32 -24.44
N GLN A 66 -18.48 -11.33 -23.80
CA GLN A 66 -18.98 -11.21 -22.42
C GLN A 66 -17.84 -10.95 -21.43
N GLU A 67 -16.72 -11.68 -21.55
CA GLU A 67 -15.54 -11.48 -20.72
C GLU A 67 -14.92 -10.07 -20.92
N ALA A 68 -14.81 -9.61 -22.17
CA ALA A 68 -14.34 -8.26 -22.46
C ALA A 68 -15.26 -7.17 -21.87
N THR A 69 -16.58 -7.34 -22.01
CA THR A 69 -17.56 -6.40 -21.43
C THR A 69 -17.46 -6.36 -19.92
N ARG A 70 -17.32 -7.52 -19.27
CA ARG A 70 -17.09 -7.63 -17.84
C ARG A 70 -15.79 -6.95 -17.41
N ALA A 71 -14.70 -7.16 -18.16
CA ALA A 71 -13.41 -6.53 -17.88
C ALA A 71 -13.49 -4.99 -17.95
N ILE A 72 -14.22 -4.43 -18.93
CA ILE A 72 -14.47 -2.99 -19.05
C ILE A 72 -15.24 -2.46 -17.83
N GLN A 73 -16.27 -3.16 -17.37
CA GLN A 73 -17.05 -2.77 -16.19
C GLN A 73 -16.20 -2.80 -14.92
N LEU A 74 -15.38 -3.84 -14.74
CA LEU A 74 -14.45 -3.95 -13.62
C LEU A 74 -13.41 -2.81 -13.64
N TRP A 75 -12.90 -2.48 -14.83
CA TRP A 75 -11.95 -1.38 -14.99
C TRP A 75 -12.58 -0.01 -14.66
N LYS A 76 -13.81 0.27 -15.10
CA LYS A 76 -14.54 1.49 -14.72
C LYS A 76 -14.69 1.59 -13.18
N SER A 77 -15.09 0.51 -12.55
CA SER A 77 -15.24 0.45 -11.09
C SER A 77 -13.90 0.65 -10.38
N HIS A 78 -12.81 0.09 -10.92
CA HIS A 78 -11.45 0.27 -10.43
C HIS A 78 -11.03 1.75 -10.49
N GLN A 79 -11.24 2.43 -11.63
CA GLN A 79 -10.92 3.86 -11.77
C GLN A 79 -11.66 4.72 -10.74
N LEU A 80 -12.93 4.42 -10.49
CA LEU A 80 -13.72 5.16 -9.51
C LEU A 80 -13.21 4.96 -8.07
N ARG A 81 -12.84 3.70 -7.73
CA ARG A 81 -12.24 3.42 -6.42
C ARG A 81 -10.87 4.09 -6.26
N LEU A 82 -10.05 4.13 -7.32
CA LEU A 82 -8.76 4.82 -7.29
C LEU A 82 -8.94 6.31 -6.98
N VAL A 83 -9.86 6.99 -7.65
CA VAL A 83 -10.14 8.42 -7.39
C VAL A 83 -10.62 8.60 -5.95
N ASN A 84 -11.52 7.75 -5.46
CA ASN A 84 -12.00 7.81 -4.08
C ASN A 84 -10.87 7.59 -3.06
N GLN A 85 -9.99 6.62 -3.28
CA GLN A 85 -8.84 6.36 -2.42
C GLN A 85 -7.75 7.46 -2.53
N ASP A 86 -7.67 8.14 -3.65
CA ASP A 86 -6.77 9.29 -3.79
C ASP A 86 -7.28 10.51 -3.01
N ASN A 87 -8.60 10.71 -2.94
CA ASN A 87 -9.19 11.72 -2.07
C ASN A 87 -8.84 11.46 -0.60
N ALA A 88 -8.91 10.20 -0.12
CA ALA A 88 -8.47 9.85 1.22
C ALA A 88 -7.02 10.28 1.49
N ARG A 89 -6.14 10.07 0.53
CA ARG A 89 -4.74 10.49 0.63
C ARG A 89 -4.57 12.00 0.66
N ILE A 90 -5.33 12.72 -0.18
CA ILE A 90 -5.30 14.20 -0.23
C ILE A 90 -5.75 14.77 1.11
N ASP A 91 -6.87 14.31 1.66
CA ASP A 91 -7.41 14.77 2.94
C ASP A 91 -6.42 14.52 4.09
N VAL A 92 -5.72 13.37 4.09
CA VAL A 92 -4.68 13.08 5.07
C VAL A 92 -3.50 14.06 4.92
N ILE A 93 -3.02 14.33 3.68
CA ILE A 93 -1.92 15.27 3.44
C ILE A 93 -2.30 16.69 3.87
N GLU A 94 -3.52 17.12 3.60
CA GLU A 94 -4.01 18.44 3.99
C GLU A 94 -4.11 18.60 5.50
N CYS A 95 -4.47 17.54 6.22
CA CYS A 95 -4.57 17.56 7.68
C CYS A 95 -3.21 17.39 8.40
N LEU A 96 -2.09 17.14 7.69
CA LEU A 96 -0.78 17.02 8.32
C LEU A 96 -0.35 18.34 8.97
N ASP A 97 0.20 18.18 10.19
CA ASP A 97 0.88 19.20 10.96
C ASP A 97 2.13 18.60 11.62
N ASP A 98 2.83 19.34 12.48
CA ASP A 98 4.06 18.88 13.13
C ASP A 98 3.84 17.63 14.02
N SER A 99 2.60 17.37 14.44
CA SER A 99 2.26 16.23 15.34
C SER A 99 1.78 14.98 14.59
N LYS A 100 1.70 15.04 13.27
CA LYS A 100 1.12 13.97 12.43
C LYS A 100 2.09 13.49 11.36
N VAL A 101 1.99 12.20 11.02
CA VAL A 101 2.80 11.59 9.96
C VAL A 101 1.93 10.68 9.07
N LEU A 102 2.10 10.80 7.77
CA LEU A 102 1.58 9.81 6.81
C LEU A 102 2.68 8.80 6.49
N LEU A 103 2.38 7.52 6.68
CA LEU A 103 3.27 6.39 6.41
C LEU A 103 2.74 5.61 5.21
N VAL A 104 3.47 5.66 4.11
CA VAL A 104 3.20 4.84 2.92
C VAL A 104 4.15 3.65 2.97
N GLN A 105 3.61 2.42 2.96
CA GLN A 105 4.45 1.23 3.08
C GLN A 105 4.14 0.20 1.98
N ASP A 106 5.18 -0.51 1.57
CA ASP A 106 5.07 -1.55 0.55
C ASP A 106 6.26 -2.54 0.61
N TRP A 107 5.98 -3.79 0.24
CA TRP A 107 7.01 -4.78 -0.07
C TRP A 107 7.59 -4.47 -1.46
N ALA A 108 8.83 -4.10 -1.51
CA ALA A 108 9.50 -3.98 -2.79
C ALA A 108 9.68 -5.36 -3.44
N MET A 109 9.67 -5.40 -4.78
CA MET A 109 9.99 -6.63 -5.51
C MET A 109 11.33 -7.19 -5.00
N LYS A 110 11.36 -8.48 -4.66
CA LYS A 110 12.54 -9.16 -4.13
C LYS A 110 13.79 -8.79 -4.92
N PHE A 111 14.85 -8.43 -4.22
CA PHE A 111 16.13 -8.18 -4.86
C PHE A 111 16.77 -9.52 -5.25
N LEU A 112 17.02 -9.69 -6.54
CA LEU A 112 17.75 -10.85 -7.03
C LEU A 112 19.24 -10.63 -6.80
N PRO A 113 19.93 -11.57 -6.09
CA PRO A 113 21.37 -11.50 -5.88
C PRO A 113 22.13 -11.25 -7.18
N ARG A 114 23.20 -10.44 -7.12
CA ARG A 114 24.01 -10.07 -8.28
C ARG A 114 25.47 -10.24 -7.99
N GLN A 115 26.20 -10.74 -8.97
CA GLN A 115 27.67 -10.81 -8.95
C GLN A 115 28.24 -9.85 -9.98
N TYR A 116 29.44 -9.36 -9.73
CA TYR A 116 30.21 -8.67 -10.75
C TYR A 116 30.66 -9.68 -11.82
N ARG A 117 30.35 -9.40 -13.09
CA ARG A 117 30.62 -10.30 -14.24
C ARG A 117 29.99 -11.70 -14.09
N GLU A 118 28.74 -11.73 -13.71
CA GLU A 118 27.96 -12.96 -13.52
C GLU A 118 27.87 -13.80 -14.80
N SER A 119 28.11 -15.10 -14.68
CA SER A 119 27.94 -16.05 -15.78
C SER A 119 26.44 -16.35 -15.99
N GLN A 120 26.09 -16.81 -17.22
CA GLN A 120 24.70 -17.17 -17.54
C GLN A 120 24.18 -18.30 -16.63
N GLY A 121 25.01 -19.25 -16.22
CA GLY A 121 24.62 -20.35 -15.33
C GLY A 121 24.26 -19.89 -13.92
N GLU A 122 24.92 -18.84 -13.41
CA GLU A 122 24.68 -18.28 -12.07
C GLU A 122 23.41 -17.41 -12.00
N TRP A 123 22.88 -17.01 -13.16
CA TRP A 123 21.65 -16.22 -13.24
C TRP A 123 20.41 -16.99 -12.80
N PHE A 124 20.37 -18.30 -13.03
CA PHE A 124 19.21 -19.13 -12.76
C PHE A 124 19.10 -19.58 -11.30
N ALA A 125 17.88 -19.92 -10.86
CA ALA A 125 17.58 -20.46 -9.53
C ALA A 125 17.92 -19.56 -8.32
N LYS A 126 18.08 -18.26 -8.51
CA LYS A 126 18.37 -17.31 -7.43
C LYS A 126 17.22 -17.15 -6.45
N LYS A 127 17.54 -17.21 -5.17
CA LYS A 127 16.60 -16.89 -4.11
C LYS A 127 16.62 -15.39 -3.87
N GLY A 128 15.50 -14.70 -4.14
CA GLY A 128 15.41 -13.26 -3.94
C GLY A 128 15.45 -12.86 -2.46
N ILE A 129 16.13 -11.77 -2.14
CA ILE A 129 16.20 -11.15 -0.82
C ILE A 129 14.94 -10.28 -0.65
N SER A 130 14.18 -10.49 0.43
CA SER A 130 13.01 -9.69 0.77
C SER A 130 13.44 -8.35 1.38
N TRP A 131 12.78 -7.28 0.99
CA TRP A 131 12.96 -5.97 1.58
C TRP A 131 11.68 -5.15 1.53
N HIS A 132 11.50 -4.34 2.55
CA HIS A 132 10.29 -3.54 2.78
C HIS A 132 10.66 -2.07 2.88
N ILE A 133 9.81 -1.20 2.35
CA ILE A 133 10.00 0.24 2.39
C ILE A 133 8.79 0.88 3.06
N THR A 134 9.04 1.75 4.03
CA THR A 134 8.05 2.66 4.59
C THR A 134 8.54 4.09 4.37
N VAL A 135 7.76 4.91 3.70
CA VAL A 135 8.05 6.32 3.50
C VAL A 135 7.20 7.13 4.46
N ALA A 136 7.86 7.83 5.38
CA ALA A 136 7.24 8.79 6.28
C ALA A 136 7.17 10.15 5.58
N ILE A 137 5.97 10.72 5.51
CA ILE A 137 5.70 12.05 4.96
C ILE A 137 5.19 12.92 6.12
N ARG A 138 5.89 14.00 6.38
CA ARG A 138 5.58 14.93 7.47
C ARG A 138 5.51 16.35 6.92
N LYS A 139 4.78 17.20 7.60
CA LYS A 139 4.78 18.64 7.33
C LYS A 139 5.64 19.32 8.38
N LYS A 140 6.61 20.13 7.94
CA LYS A 140 7.45 20.94 8.79
C LYS A 140 7.54 22.34 8.18
N GLU A 141 7.23 23.35 8.96
CA GLU A 141 7.29 24.76 8.49
C GLU A 141 6.56 24.99 7.15
N SER A 142 5.41 24.31 6.94
CA SER A 142 4.60 24.32 5.72
C SER A 142 5.16 23.56 4.51
N GLU A 143 6.32 22.93 4.62
CA GLU A 143 6.90 22.07 3.58
C GLU A 143 6.72 20.58 3.94
N LEU A 144 6.57 19.73 2.90
CA LEU A 144 6.52 18.30 3.07
C LEU A 144 7.93 17.70 3.06
N GLU A 145 8.33 17.09 4.16
CA GLU A 145 9.54 16.29 4.28
C GLU A 145 9.24 14.81 4.12
N THR A 146 10.14 14.10 3.44
CA THR A 146 10.02 12.65 3.26
C THR A 146 11.26 11.94 3.79
N GLN A 147 11.05 10.84 4.53
CA GLN A 147 12.09 9.95 5.02
C GLN A 147 11.71 8.50 4.73
N ALA A 148 12.60 7.72 4.14
CA ALA A 148 12.36 6.30 3.89
C ALA A 148 13.03 5.43 4.96
N PHE A 149 12.27 4.46 5.47
CA PHE A 149 12.75 3.36 6.31
C PHE A 149 12.78 2.10 5.44
N VAL A 150 13.96 1.55 5.27
CA VAL A 150 14.17 0.37 4.43
C VAL A 150 14.64 -0.78 5.31
N HIS A 151 13.88 -1.85 5.28
CA HIS A 151 14.19 -3.06 6.03
C HIS A 151 14.57 -4.17 5.06
N VAL A 152 15.82 -4.57 5.09
CA VAL A 152 16.28 -5.82 4.45
C VAL A 152 15.93 -6.96 5.39
N VAL A 153 15.15 -7.94 4.93
CA VAL A 153 14.63 -9.00 5.81
C VAL A 153 15.20 -10.34 5.41
N GLU A 154 16.02 -10.91 6.30
CA GLU A 154 16.57 -12.25 6.11
C GLU A 154 15.49 -13.31 6.40
N LYS A 155 15.31 -14.27 5.48
CA LYS A 155 14.40 -15.42 5.65
C LYS A 155 12.93 -15.08 5.99
N CYS A 156 12.37 -14.05 5.34
CA CYS A 156 10.99 -13.62 5.58
C CYS A 156 9.99 -14.27 4.63
N ILE A 157 8.82 -14.62 5.18
CA ILE A 157 7.66 -15.11 4.41
C ILE A 157 6.79 -13.95 3.89
N GLN A 158 7.09 -12.68 4.24
CA GLN A 158 6.27 -11.50 3.95
C GLN A 158 4.83 -11.66 4.51
N ASP A 159 4.72 -12.07 5.76
CA ASP A 159 3.46 -12.30 6.45
C ASP A 159 3.04 -11.13 7.36
N SER A 160 1.83 -11.22 7.91
CA SER A 160 1.27 -10.24 8.84
C SER A 160 2.14 -9.99 10.08
N PRO A 161 2.70 -11.02 10.78
CA PRO A 161 3.58 -10.78 11.91
C PRO A 161 4.81 -9.95 11.57
N CYS A 162 5.42 -10.19 10.40
CA CYS A 162 6.55 -9.39 9.95
C CYS A 162 6.15 -7.93 9.73
N VAL A 163 5.01 -7.68 9.08
CA VAL A 163 4.49 -6.31 8.84
C VAL A 163 4.26 -5.59 10.17
N VAL A 164 3.63 -6.24 11.15
CA VAL A 164 3.38 -5.67 12.48
C VAL A 164 4.67 -5.22 13.16
N GLN A 165 5.73 -6.06 13.09
CA GLN A 165 7.04 -5.71 13.65
C GLN A 165 7.68 -4.51 12.95
N LEU A 166 7.59 -4.45 11.60
CA LEU A 166 8.13 -3.34 10.83
C LEU A 166 7.40 -2.03 11.15
N MET A 167 6.07 -2.08 11.27
CA MET A 167 5.26 -0.92 11.68
C MET A 167 5.67 -0.41 13.06
N GLU A 168 5.80 -1.29 14.04
CA GLU A 168 6.23 -0.93 15.40
C GLU A 168 7.64 -0.34 15.43
N HIS A 169 8.57 -0.92 14.69
CA HIS A 169 9.93 -0.38 14.59
C HIS A 169 9.97 1.02 13.99
N VAL A 170 9.23 1.26 12.92
CA VAL A 170 9.15 2.58 12.28
C VAL A 170 8.58 3.61 13.23
N LEU A 171 7.44 3.32 13.88
CA LEU A 171 6.80 4.25 14.81
C LEU A 171 7.67 4.52 16.06
N SER A 172 8.28 3.49 16.63
CA SER A 172 9.19 3.64 17.78
C SER A 172 10.43 4.48 17.41
N THR A 173 10.94 4.32 16.19
CA THR A 173 12.06 5.13 15.69
C THR A 173 11.63 6.58 15.47
N LEU A 174 10.49 6.81 14.85
CA LEU A 174 9.93 8.15 14.67
C LEU A 174 9.67 8.83 16.02
N LYS A 175 9.11 8.13 17.00
CA LYS A 175 8.85 8.70 18.34
C LYS A 175 10.12 9.14 19.05
N ARG A 176 11.19 8.36 18.91
CA ARG A 176 12.50 8.69 19.49
C ARG A 176 13.14 9.92 18.84
N GLU A 177 13.02 10.06 17.50
CA GLU A 177 13.64 11.13 16.74
C GLU A 177 12.79 12.39 16.68
N HIS A 178 11.47 12.21 16.73
CA HIS A 178 10.44 13.23 16.60
C HIS A 178 9.40 13.06 17.72
N PRO A 179 9.75 13.43 18.98
CA PRO A 179 8.86 13.27 20.14
C PRO A 179 7.53 14.01 20.01
N GLU A 180 7.49 15.05 19.16
CA GLU A 180 6.30 15.84 18.85
C GLU A 180 5.22 15.04 18.11
N ILE A 181 5.57 13.98 17.38
CA ILE A 181 4.61 13.16 16.64
C ILE A 181 3.69 12.42 17.62
N LYS A 182 2.39 12.61 17.45
CA LYS A 182 1.32 11.99 18.25
C LYS A 182 0.46 11.04 17.47
N SER A 183 0.26 11.28 16.16
CA SER A 183 -0.64 10.50 15.32
C SER A 183 0.02 10.05 14.03
N ALA A 184 -0.37 8.86 13.56
CA ALA A 184 0.06 8.28 12.29
C ALA A 184 -1.14 7.85 11.45
N PHE A 185 -1.02 8.07 10.16
CA PHE A 185 -1.90 7.57 9.13
C PHE A 185 -1.12 6.58 8.27
N TYR A 186 -1.69 5.43 7.99
CA TYR A 186 -1.06 4.43 7.13
C TYR A 186 -1.77 4.30 5.80
N ARG A 187 -0.99 4.21 4.72
CA ARG A 187 -1.48 3.87 3.39
C ARG A 187 -0.64 2.76 2.81
N GLN A 188 -1.29 1.74 2.25
CA GLN A 188 -0.66 0.55 1.72
C GLN A 188 -1.50 -0.07 0.62
N ASP A 189 -0.94 -1.05 -0.09
CA ASP A 189 -1.71 -1.85 -1.03
C ASP A 189 -2.62 -2.86 -0.31
N ASN A 190 -3.45 -3.55 -1.07
CA ASN A 190 -4.41 -4.52 -0.56
C ASN A 190 -3.82 -5.95 -0.47
N ALA A 191 -2.50 -6.09 -0.29
CA ALA A 191 -1.86 -7.39 -0.15
C ALA A 191 -2.26 -8.06 1.17
N GLY A 192 -2.38 -9.41 1.14
CA GLY A 192 -2.91 -10.18 2.27
C GLY A 192 -2.12 -10.04 3.58
N CYS A 193 -0.83 -9.67 3.54
CA CYS A 193 -0.05 -9.41 4.75
C CYS A 193 -0.40 -8.09 5.44
N TYR A 194 -0.80 -7.09 4.67
CA TYR A 194 -1.29 -5.80 5.17
C TYR A 194 -2.77 -5.88 5.54
N HIS A 195 -3.59 -6.47 4.65
CA HIS A 195 -5.04 -6.56 4.80
C HIS A 195 -5.49 -7.79 5.60
N ALA A 196 -4.69 -8.21 6.55
CA ALA A 196 -5.02 -9.28 7.49
C ALA A 196 -5.65 -8.70 8.76
N ALA A 197 -6.63 -9.40 9.34
CA ALA A 197 -7.22 -9.03 10.61
C ALA A 197 -6.16 -8.83 11.71
N ASN A 198 -5.13 -9.69 11.74
CA ASN A 198 -4.01 -9.59 12.68
C ASN A 198 -3.25 -8.26 12.54
N THR A 199 -2.98 -7.80 11.33
CA THR A 199 -2.27 -6.53 11.10
C THR A 199 -3.12 -5.34 11.52
N ILE A 200 -4.40 -5.35 11.15
CA ILE A 200 -5.33 -4.25 11.45
C ILE A 200 -5.58 -4.15 12.96
N LEU A 201 -5.84 -5.26 13.64
CA LEU A 201 -6.09 -5.26 15.09
C LEU A 201 -4.83 -4.95 15.91
N ALA A 202 -3.64 -5.31 15.39
CA ALA A 202 -2.37 -4.97 16.03
C ALA A 202 -2.12 -3.46 16.12
N CYS A 203 -2.78 -2.63 15.29
CA CYS A 203 -2.63 -1.18 15.32
C CYS A 203 -2.90 -0.58 16.70
N LYS A 204 -3.84 -1.14 17.47
CA LYS A 204 -4.13 -0.72 18.86
C LYS A 204 -2.90 -0.91 19.75
N ASP A 205 -2.33 -2.10 19.75
CA ASP A 205 -1.18 -2.44 20.60
C ASP A 205 0.10 -1.70 20.16
N ILE A 206 0.31 -1.59 18.84
CA ILE A 206 1.43 -0.80 18.28
C ILE A 206 1.33 0.66 18.73
N SER A 207 0.13 1.25 18.71
CA SER A 207 -0.10 2.62 19.15
C SER A 207 0.28 2.80 20.63
N GLN A 208 -0.09 1.86 21.48
CA GLN A 208 0.24 1.90 22.91
C GLN A 208 1.74 1.76 23.17
N ARG A 209 2.40 0.81 22.47
CA ARG A 209 3.84 0.55 22.68
C ARG A 209 4.74 1.63 22.10
N SER A 210 4.40 2.15 20.91
CA SER A 210 5.20 3.19 20.23
C SER A 210 4.97 4.60 20.80
N GLY A 211 3.84 4.84 21.45
CA GLY A 211 3.43 6.18 21.91
C GLY A 211 3.00 7.12 20.77
N ILE A 212 2.74 6.57 19.55
CA ILE A 212 2.13 7.26 18.42
C ILE A 212 0.82 6.56 18.08
N PHE A 213 -0.28 7.29 18.16
CA PHE A 213 -1.60 6.74 17.88
C PHE A 213 -1.81 6.54 16.39
N ILE A 214 -2.04 5.30 15.95
CA ILE A 214 -2.45 5.01 14.56
C ILE A 214 -3.91 5.42 14.42
N GLN A 215 -4.15 6.52 13.74
CA GLN A 215 -5.48 7.09 13.57
C GLN A 215 -6.24 6.45 12.43
N GLN A 216 -5.56 6.16 11.32
CA GLN A 216 -6.19 5.66 10.11
C GLN A 216 -5.30 4.66 9.38
N LEU A 217 -5.94 3.69 8.73
CA LEU A 217 -5.31 2.69 7.90
C LEU A 217 -6.10 2.57 6.60
N ASP A 218 -5.48 2.93 5.49
CA ASP A 218 -6.12 2.95 4.17
C ASP A 218 -5.48 1.95 3.23
N PHE A 219 -6.32 1.25 2.50
CA PHE A 219 -5.92 0.31 1.46
C PHE A 219 -6.24 0.86 0.08
N SER A 220 -5.24 0.96 -0.77
CA SER A 220 -5.44 1.33 -2.16
C SER A 220 -5.72 0.11 -3.03
N ASP A 221 -6.53 0.31 -4.08
CA ASP A 221 -6.70 -0.71 -5.10
C ASP A 221 -5.34 -1.06 -5.74
N PRO A 222 -5.10 -2.33 -6.12
CA PRO A 222 -3.88 -2.75 -6.79
C PRO A 222 -3.58 -1.89 -8.02
N GLN A 223 -2.30 -1.61 -8.26
CA GLN A 223 -1.84 -0.83 -9.41
C GLN A 223 -2.31 0.64 -9.45
N GLY A 224 -2.62 1.22 -8.30
CA GLY A 224 -3.04 2.62 -8.14
C GLY A 224 -1.98 3.67 -8.48
N GLY A 225 -0.93 3.30 -9.20
CA GLY A 225 0.15 4.17 -9.63
C GLY A 225 1.46 3.94 -8.89
N LYS A 226 2.54 4.52 -9.40
CA LYS A 226 3.87 4.43 -8.77
C LYS A 226 3.92 5.35 -7.55
N GLY A 227 3.91 4.75 -6.38
CA GLY A 227 3.95 5.44 -5.10
C GLY A 227 5.33 5.94 -4.67
N ALA A 228 5.39 6.55 -3.49
CA ALA A 228 6.65 7.00 -2.89
C ALA A 228 7.63 5.83 -2.68
N CYS A 229 7.14 4.65 -2.27
CA CYS A 229 7.94 3.45 -2.09
C CYS A 229 8.61 3.00 -3.38
N ASP A 230 7.91 3.02 -4.52
CA ASP A 230 8.48 2.65 -5.82
C ASP A 230 9.62 3.57 -6.25
N ARG A 231 9.49 4.89 -6.00
CA ARG A 231 10.54 5.86 -6.31
C ARG A 231 11.80 5.59 -5.50
N PHE A 232 11.67 5.36 -4.19
CA PHE A 232 12.80 5.00 -3.35
C PHE A 232 13.39 3.64 -3.75
N ALA A 233 12.57 2.64 -4.06
CA ALA A 233 13.02 1.34 -4.55
C ALA A 233 13.84 1.47 -5.83
N ALA A 234 13.42 2.28 -6.80
CA ALA A 234 14.16 2.53 -8.04
C ALA A 234 15.51 3.19 -7.77
N THR A 235 15.56 4.22 -6.92
CA THR A 235 16.80 4.91 -6.52
C THR A 235 17.77 3.95 -5.85
N MET A 236 17.29 3.13 -4.91
CA MET A 236 18.09 2.13 -4.21
C MET A 236 18.62 1.05 -5.13
N LYS A 237 17.79 0.52 -6.04
CA LYS A 237 18.24 -0.46 -7.03
C LYS A 237 19.34 0.10 -7.94
N ASN A 238 19.26 1.38 -8.31
CA ASN A 238 20.31 2.05 -9.07
C ASN A 238 21.59 2.22 -8.26
N HIS A 239 21.49 2.59 -6.97
CA HIS A 239 22.63 2.69 -6.06
C HIS A 239 23.36 1.35 -5.93
N VAL A 240 22.62 0.25 -5.70
CA VAL A 240 23.18 -1.10 -5.63
C VAL A 240 23.79 -1.53 -6.97
N ARG A 241 23.17 -1.18 -8.10
CA ARG A 241 23.75 -1.46 -9.42
C ARG A 241 25.14 -0.81 -9.60
N SER A 242 25.29 0.44 -9.16
CA SER A 242 26.59 1.10 -9.18
C SER A 242 27.62 0.41 -8.32
N PHE A 243 27.23 -0.04 -7.11
CA PHE A 243 28.09 -0.80 -6.21
C PHE A 243 28.57 -2.13 -6.84
N VAL A 244 27.67 -2.86 -7.51
CA VAL A 244 28.03 -4.09 -8.24
C VAL A 244 28.96 -3.80 -9.40
N ASN A 245 28.73 -2.73 -10.17
CA ASN A 245 29.57 -2.36 -11.31
C ASN A 245 31.01 -1.97 -10.91
N GLU A 246 31.25 -1.64 -9.65
CA GLU A 246 32.58 -1.36 -9.08
C GLU A 246 33.34 -2.63 -8.69
N GLY A 247 32.79 -3.80 -8.98
CA GLY A 247 33.45 -5.08 -8.73
C GLY A 247 33.01 -5.79 -7.46
N ASN A 248 31.90 -5.36 -6.85
CA ASN A 248 31.39 -5.95 -5.61
C ASN A 248 30.23 -6.93 -5.87
N ASP A 249 30.15 -7.98 -5.08
CA ASP A 249 29.04 -8.93 -5.12
C ASP A 249 27.97 -8.60 -4.07
N VAL A 250 26.71 -8.88 -4.41
CA VAL A 250 25.56 -8.72 -3.51
C VAL A 250 24.73 -10.00 -3.55
N LEU A 251 25.09 -10.98 -2.71
CA LEU A 251 24.52 -12.32 -2.67
C LEU A 251 23.68 -12.57 -1.41
N THR A 252 24.00 -11.90 -0.30
CA THR A 252 23.33 -12.07 0.99
C THR A 252 22.60 -10.80 1.44
N ALA A 253 21.79 -10.91 2.48
CA ALA A 253 21.08 -9.78 3.07
C ALA A 253 22.07 -8.74 3.65
N GLU A 254 23.17 -9.19 4.26
CA GLU A 254 24.23 -8.34 4.80
C GLU A 254 24.98 -7.59 3.70
N GLN A 255 25.30 -8.27 2.59
CA GLN A 255 25.92 -7.64 1.43
C GLN A 255 24.96 -6.63 0.77
N PHE A 256 23.66 -6.94 0.75
CA PHE A 256 22.65 -6.00 0.27
C PHE A 256 22.55 -4.76 1.18
N LEU A 257 22.58 -4.94 2.51
CA LEU A 257 22.68 -3.82 3.45
C LEU A 257 23.95 -3.01 3.19
N SER A 258 25.12 -3.65 3.05
CA SER A 258 26.38 -2.99 2.78
C SER A 258 26.35 -2.19 1.48
N ALA A 259 25.75 -2.76 0.43
CA ALA A 259 25.57 -2.06 -0.84
C ALA A 259 24.66 -0.82 -0.69
N LEU A 260 23.54 -0.94 0.00
CA LEU A 260 22.58 0.16 0.22
C LEU A 260 23.16 1.30 1.08
N THR A 261 24.10 0.98 1.97
CA THR A 261 24.76 1.96 2.87
C THR A 261 26.11 2.44 2.35
N SER A 262 26.60 1.89 1.23
CA SER A 262 27.88 2.29 0.63
C SER A 262 27.86 3.77 0.22
N ARG A 263 29.03 4.44 0.23
CA ARG A 263 29.18 5.84 -0.21
C ARG A 263 28.27 6.83 0.50
N GLY A 264 27.96 6.59 1.77
CA GLY A 264 27.03 7.44 2.53
C GLY A 264 25.55 7.12 2.33
N GLY A 265 25.23 6.05 1.59
CA GLY A 265 23.87 5.57 1.38
C GLY A 265 23.03 6.43 0.42
N VAL A 266 21.73 6.21 0.42
CA VAL A 266 20.77 7.01 -0.35
C VAL A 266 20.21 8.12 0.55
N SER A 267 20.29 9.35 0.09
CA SER A 267 19.78 10.51 0.84
C SER A 267 18.32 10.34 1.24
N GLY A 268 17.99 10.68 2.48
CA GLY A 268 16.63 10.55 3.03
C GLY A 268 16.21 9.11 3.33
N ALA A 269 17.12 8.13 3.21
CA ALA A 269 16.81 6.74 3.50
C ALA A 269 17.61 6.21 4.69
N ARG A 270 16.92 5.47 5.55
CA ARG A 270 17.48 4.70 6.64
C ARG A 270 17.33 3.22 6.37
N VAL A 271 18.42 2.47 6.38
CA VAL A 271 18.44 1.04 6.07
C VAL A 271 18.73 0.24 7.32
N SER A 272 18.02 -0.84 7.55
CA SER A 272 18.21 -1.77 8.66
C SER A 272 18.11 -3.21 8.18
N LEU A 273 18.89 -4.10 8.77
CA LEU A 273 18.78 -5.54 8.59
C LEU A 273 17.88 -6.11 9.69
N VAL A 274 16.90 -6.88 9.30
CA VAL A 274 15.92 -7.51 10.19
C VAL A 274 16.03 -9.01 10.06
N GLN A 275 16.19 -9.70 11.19
CA GLN A 275 16.09 -11.16 11.23
C GLN A 275 14.61 -11.54 11.38
N GLY A 276 14.07 -12.25 10.39
CA GLY A 276 12.70 -12.75 10.42
C GLY A 276 12.55 -13.86 11.46
N ASN A 277 11.78 -13.63 12.51
CA ASN A 277 11.38 -14.70 13.41
C ASN A 277 10.06 -15.30 12.91
N SER A 278 10.02 -16.62 12.71
CA SER A 278 8.78 -17.34 12.47
C SER A 278 7.96 -17.38 13.77
N SER A 279 6.98 -16.50 13.88
CA SER A 279 6.05 -16.51 15.00
C SER A 279 4.89 -17.48 14.77
N SER A 280 4.32 -17.97 15.86
CA SER A 280 3.11 -18.79 15.84
C SER A 280 1.98 -18.02 15.12
N LYS A 281 1.40 -18.63 14.09
CA LYS A 281 0.27 -18.07 13.34
C LYS A 281 -1.00 -18.10 14.19
N THR A 282 -1.27 -17.05 14.94
CA THR A 282 -2.62 -16.79 15.44
C THR A 282 -3.45 -16.22 14.30
N ASN A 283 -4.39 -16.97 13.80
CA ASN A 283 -5.22 -16.54 12.67
C ASN A 283 -6.54 -16.00 13.20
N VAL A 284 -6.62 -14.70 13.40
CA VAL A 284 -7.86 -14.02 13.77
C VAL A 284 -8.77 -13.97 12.55
N LYS A 285 -10.02 -14.43 12.72
CA LYS A 285 -11.02 -14.36 11.66
C LYS A 285 -11.88 -13.11 11.84
N TRP A 286 -11.87 -12.25 10.83
CA TRP A 286 -12.80 -11.13 10.71
C TRP A 286 -13.60 -11.28 9.40
N PRO A 287 -14.82 -11.83 9.47
CA PRO A 287 -15.63 -12.07 8.27
C PRO A 287 -15.91 -10.78 7.51
N GLY A 288 -15.67 -10.80 6.19
CA GLY A 288 -15.94 -9.67 5.30
C GLY A 288 -14.86 -8.59 5.28
N ILE A 289 -13.76 -8.74 6.01
CA ILE A 289 -12.65 -7.76 6.06
C ILE A 289 -12.12 -7.42 4.66
N SER A 290 -12.05 -8.36 3.75
CA SER A 290 -11.56 -8.16 2.38
C SER A 290 -12.37 -7.16 1.53
N LYS A 291 -13.53 -6.72 2.02
CA LYS A 291 -14.38 -5.72 1.37
C LYS A 291 -14.23 -4.33 1.98
N LEU A 292 -13.42 -4.20 3.04
CA LEU A 292 -13.25 -2.97 3.80
C LEU A 292 -11.91 -2.34 3.43
N ASN A 293 -11.88 -1.09 3.02
CA ASN A 293 -10.66 -0.45 2.53
C ASN A 293 -10.17 0.71 3.40
N ASN A 294 -10.99 1.22 4.30
CA ASN A 294 -10.64 2.34 5.18
C ASN A 294 -11.02 1.99 6.62
N PHE A 295 -10.09 2.23 7.54
CA PHE A 295 -10.22 1.92 8.96
C PHE A 295 -9.79 3.13 9.76
N GLU A 296 -10.67 3.64 10.61
CA GLU A 296 -10.40 4.73 11.55
C GLU A 296 -10.46 4.18 12.98
N PHE A 297 -9.39 4.39 13.71
CA PHE A 297 -9.23 3.87 15.08
C PHE A 297 -9.59 4.92 16.13
N SER A 298 -10.21 4.45 17.20
CA SER A 298 -10.52 5.26 18.37
C SER A 298 -10.17 4.49 19.67
N SER A 299 -10.30 5.15 20.82
CA SER A 299 -10.19 4.50 22.14
C SER A 299 -11.14 3.30 22.27
N ASP A 300 -12.33 3.37 21.67
CA ASP A 300 -13.45 2.49 21.94
C ASP A 300 -13.59 1.37 20.90
N GLY A 301 -13.01 1.55 19.72
CA GLY A 301 -13.15 0.59 18.63
C GLY A 301 -12.56 1.08 17.31
N VAL A 302 -13.00 0.44 16.24
CA VAL A 302 -12.61 0.77 14.87
C VAL A 302 -13.85 0.99 14.00
N ARG A 303 -13.89 2.09 13.28
CA ARG A 303 -14.89 2.38 12.25
C ARG A 303 -14.33 2.05 10.89
N VAL A 304 -15.14 1.44 10.05
CA VAL A 304 -14.67 0.88 8.77
C VAL A 304 -15.58 1.27 7.61
N TRP A 305 -15.00 1.42 6.42
CA TRP A 305 -15.71 1.70 5.18
C TRP A 305 -15.25 0.79 4.05
N ARG A 306 -16.14 0.55 3.09
CA ARG A 306 -15.80 -0.11 1.81
C ARG A 306 -15.17 0.85 0.81
N ALA A 307 -15.56 2.12 0.87
CA ALA A 307 -14.99 3.22 0.11
C ALA A 307 -14.93 4.45 1.02
N TYR A 308 -13.89 5.24 0.87
CA TYR A 308 -13.59 6.38 1.74
C TYR A 308 -14.78 7.33 1.85
N GLN A 309 -15.26 7.53 3.09
CA GLN A 309 -16.38 8.41 3.42
C GLN A 309 -17.69 8.14 2.64
N VAL A 310 -17.91 6.93 2.15
CA VAL A 310 -19.17 6.52 1.54
C VAL A 310 -20.04 5.83 2.58
N GLY A 311 -21.08 6.51 3.04
CA GLY A 311 -21.93 6.14 4.17
C GLY A 311 -21.29 6.49 5.53
N GLU A 312 -22.01 6.17 6.62
CA GLU A 312 -21.55 6.45 7.99
C GLU A 312 -20.43 5.53 8.46
N GLY A 313 -20.16 4.45 7.73
CA GLY A 313 -19.25 3.40 8.14
C GLY A 313 -19.82 2.51 9.25
N LYS A 314 -19.26 1.32 9.38
CA LYS A 314 -19.64 0.37 10.42
C LYS A 314 -18.66 0.45 11.58
N PHE A 315 -19.16 0.58 12.80
CA PHE A 315 -18.34 0.62 14.01
C PHE A 315 -18.28 -0.77 14.65
N PHE A 316 -17.07 -1.19 15.04
CA PHE A 316 -16.78 -2.40 15.78
C PHE A 316 -16.08 -2.02 17.08
N PRO A 317 -16.72 -2.23 18.24
CA PRO A 317 -16.08 -1.98 19.54
C PRO A 317 -14.96 -3.00 19.78
N TRP A 318 -13.93 -2.60 20.53
CA TRP A 318 -12.82 -3.50 20.86
C TRP A 318 -13.25 -4.77 21.57
N SER A 319 -14.36 -4.74 22.30
CA SER A 319 -14.93 -5.92 22.98
C SER A 319 -15.32 -7.05 22.03
N GLU A 320 -15.63 -6.79 20.75
CA GLU A 320 -15.89 -7.83 19.77
C GLU A 320 -14.66 -8.68 19.44
N PHE A 321 -13.47 -8.16 19.74
CA PHE A 321 -12.19 -8.83 19.43
C PHE A 321 -11.50 -9.38 20.68
N GLU A 322 -12.07 -9.19 21.89
CA GLU A 322 -11.52 -9.73 23.13
C GLU A 322 -11.54 -11.27 23.09
N GLY A 323 -10.40 -11.87 23.48
CA GLY A 323 -10.22 -13.34 23.46
C GLY A 323 -9.93 -13.93 22.08
N THR A 324 -10.01 -13.14 21.00
CA THR A 324 -9.68 -13.63 19.64
C THR A 324 -8.30 -13.14 19.18
N PHE A 325 -7.81 -12.05 19.74
CA PHE A 325 -6.53 -11.46 19.42
C PHE A 325 -5.56 -11.58 20.60
N TYR A 326 -4.43 -12.24 20.38
CA TYR A 326 -3.32 -12.25 21.33
C TYR A 326 -2.24 -11.29 20.82
N PRO A 327 -1.77 -10.34 21.66
CA PRO A 327 -0.71 -9.41 21.27
C PRO A 327 0.50 -10.19 20.75
N LEU A 328 0.96 -9.84 19.58
CA LEU A 328 2.19 -10.41 19.01
C LEU A 328 3.38 -9.77 19.74
N TYR A 329 3.81 -10.36 20.86
CA TYR A 329 5.07 -10.01 21.52
C TYR A 329 6.23 -10.56 20.68
N LEU A 330 6.73 -9.77 19.78
CA LEU A 330 7.82 -10.14 18.90
C LEU A 330 8.96 -9.13 19.08
N SER A 331 10.07 -9.59 19.64
CA SER A 331 11.30 -8.81 19.65
C SER A 331 11.99 -8.93 18.29
N LEU A 332 12.16 -7.81 17.59
CA LEU A 332 13.04 -7.74 16.43
C LEU A 332 14.49 -7.76 16.91
N SER A 333 15.27 -8.72 16.43
CA SER A 333 16.72 -8.61 16.45
C SER A 333 17.13 -7.70 15.31
N LEU A 334 17.40 -6.43 15.62
CA LEU A 334 17.85 -5.42 14.66
C LEU A 334 19.35 -5.32 14.71
N THR A 335 20.02 -5.56 13.62
CA THR A 335 21.39 -5.12 13.41
C THR A 335 21.33 -3.72 12.82
N LEU A 336 21.49 -2.70 13.66
CA LEU A 336 21.61 -1.32 13.19
C LEU A 336 23.01 -1.16 12.59
N PRO A 337 23.14 -0.55 11.40
CA PRO A 337 24.43 0.00 11.01
C PRO A 337 24.85 1.04 12.05
N LEU A 338 26.16 1.17 12.29
CA LEU A 338 26.74 2.20 13.16
C LEU A 338 26.09 3.56 12.88
N PRO A 339 25.89 4.44 13.89
CA PRO A 339 25.19 5.70 13.73
C PRO A 339 25.89 6.53 12.66
N TYR A 340 25.21 6.68 11.52
CA TYR A 340 25.64 7.62 10.49
C TYR A 340 25.43 9.05 11.00
N CYS A 341 26.45 9.87 10.90
CA CYS A 341 26.32 11.31 11.03
C CYS A 341 25.31 11.77 9.96
N TYR A 342 24.13 12.18 10.40
CA TYR A 342 23.10 12.78 9.54
C TYR A 342 23.66 14.09 8.98
N SER A 343 23.99 14.10 7.72
CA SER A 343 24.15 15.35 6.96
C SER A 343 22.77 15.66 6.40
N PRO A 344 22.14 16.80 6.78
CA PRO A 344 20.86 17.17 6.21
C PRO A 344 20.99 17.24 4.67
N PRO A 345 19.98 16.79 3.92
CA PRO A 345 19.98 16.88 2.46
C PRO A 345 20.08 18.35 2.05
N PRO A 346 20.73 18.66 0.91
CA PRO A 346 20.68 19.99 0.34
C PRO A 346 19.20 20.36 0.11
N PRO A 347 18.84 21.65 0.26
CA PRO A 347 17.46 22.10 0.09
C PRO A 347 16.93 21.69 -1.29
N PRO A 348 15.68 21.19 -1.38
CA PRO A 348 15.12 20.72 -2.63
C PRO A 348 15.07 21.86 -3.64
N GLN A 349 15.62 21.60 -4.83
CA GLN A 349 15.34 22.45 -5.98
C GLN A 349 13.82 22.42 -6.21
N LYS A 350 13.18 23.59 -6.32
CA LYS A 350 11.75 23.74 -6.60
C LYS A 350 11.35 22.88 -7.80
N LYS A 351 10.78 21.72 -7.55
CA LYS A 351 10.09 20.90 -8.54
C LYS A 351 8.61 20.92 -8.22
N ASP A 352 7.80 21.06 -9.27
CA ASP A 352 6.36 21.17 -9.20
C ASP A 352 5.73 20.12 -8.27
N PHE A 353 4.81 20.56 -7.41
CA PHE A 353 4.08 19.78 -6.40
C PHE A 353 3.41 18.51 -6.93
N ALA A 354 3.06 18.46 -8.21
CA ALA A 354 2.42 17.32 -8.87
C ALA A 354 3.30 16.06 -8.95
N SER A 355 4.62 16.15 -8.73
CA SER A 355 5.56 15.02 -8.85
C SER A 355 5.98 14.39 -7.51
N ILE A 356 5.58 14.97 -6.38
CA ILE A 356 5.98 14.50 -5.03
C ILE A 356 4.91 13.59 -4.42
N VAL A 357 3.70 13.63 -4.96
CA VAL A 357 2.53 12.93 -4.41
C VAL A 357 2.08 11.81 -5.33
#